data_2f3efc0ab55518e3fba698257e5581b4
#
_entry.id   2f3efc0ab55518e3fba698257e5581b4
#
_cell.length_a   1.000
_cell.length_b   1.000
_cell.length_c   1.000
_cell.angle_alpha   90.00
_cell.angle_beta   90.00
_cell.angle_gamma   90.00
#
_symmetry.space_group_name_H-M   'P 1'
#
loop_
_entity.id
_entity.type
_entity.pdbx_description
1 polymer ?
#
loop_
_entity_poly.entity_id
_entity_poly.type
_entity_poly.pdbx_seq_one_letter_code
_entity_poly.pdbx_strand_id
1 'polypeptide(L)'
;GGFSEEFNPGMASDPDFNMKLWNKGIRIFKGINDFKVYHFSSTTTRKKINFKRNKGDITFIKKWGFSHKFFKKYYLRSKSLYIEPLKEPDKNLFYYFDLFLCKLKIIFLIFLTRR
;
A
#
# COMPACT_ATOMS: atom_id res chain seq x y z
N GLY A 1 7.81 2.72 -15.80
CA GLY A 1 7.61 1.48 -15.07
C GLY A 1 8.57 1.34 -13.89
N GLY A 2 8.45 0.28 -13.15
CA GLY A 2 9.32 0.00 -12.01
C GLY A 2 8.94 0.73 -10.71
N PHE A 3 9.87 0.70 -9.75
CA PHE A 3 9.70 1.38 -8.47
C PHE A 3 9.82 2.89 -8.62
N SER A 4 8.99 3.64 -7.88
CA SER A 4 9.03 5.10 -7.91
C SER A 4 10.05 5.65 -6.93
N GLU A 5 10.88 6.59 -7.37
CA GLU A 5 11.93 7.23 -6.55
C GLU A 5 11.37 8.01 -5.35
N GLU A 6 10.15 8.53 -5.45
CA GLU A 6 9.47 9.25 -4.38
C GLU A 6 9.26 8.42 -3.10
N PHE A 7 9.37 7.08 -3.18
CA PHE A 7 9.32 6.16 -2.05
C PHE A 7 10.70 5.83 -1.45
N ASN A 8 11.78 6.46 -1.89
CA ASN A 8 13.08 6.26 -1.29
C ASN A 8 13.08 6.66 0.22
N PRO A 9 13.57 5.82 1.13
CA PRO A 9 14.35 4.60 0.98
C PRO A 9 13.56 3.28 0.92
N GLY A 10 12.38 3.22 0.36
CA GLY A 10 11.67 1.97 0.04
C GLY A 10 10.35 1.73 0.78
N MET A 11 9.98 2.54 1.76
CA MET A 11 8.71 2.36 2.48
C MET A 11 7.51 2.62 1.58
N ALA A 12 6.59 1.64 1.51
CA ALA A 12 5.41 1.61 0.65
C ALA A 12 5.70 1.54 -0.88
N SER A 13 6.95 1.28 -1.30
CA SER A 13 7.32 1.08 -2.70
C SER A 13 6.68 -0.18 -3.31
N ASP A 14 6.64 -1.30 -2.58
CA ASP A 14 6.01 -2.53 -3.04
C ASP A 14 4.50 -2.37 -3.29
N PRO A 15 3.70 -1.80 -2.36
CA PRO A 15 2.30 -1.49 -2.64
C PRO A 15 2.12 -0.52 -3.81
N ASP A 16 2.99 0.48 -3.98
CA ASP A 16 2.94 1.39 -5.12
C ASP A 16 3.16 0.65 -6.45
N PHE A 17 4.16 -0.21 -6.49
CA PHE A 17 4.42 -1.02 -7.67
C PHE A 17 3.24 -1.94 -8.00
N ASN A 18 2.68 -2.63 -6.99
CA ASN A 18 1.51 -3.47 -7.15
C ASN A 18 0.28 -2.67 -7.62
N MET A 19 0.10 -1.44 -7.14
CA MET A 19 -1.00 -0.58 -7.62
C MET A 19 -0.82 -0.16 -9.08
N LYS A 20 0.40 0.09 -9.52
CA LYS A 20 0.71 0.34 -10.95
C LYS A 20 0.38 -0.87 -11.81
N LEU A 21 0.74 -2.08 -11.35
CA LEU A 21 0.40 -3.32 -12.04
C LEU A 21 -1.12 -3.50 -12.12
N TRP A 22 -1.83 -3.25 -11.02
CA TRP A 22 -3.29 -3.28 -10.98
C TRP A 22 -3.92 -2.37 -12.04
N ASN A 23 -3.46 -1.11 -12.12
CA ASN A 23 -3.94 -0.13 -13.10
C ASN A 23 -3.63 -0.51 -14.55
N LYS A 24 -2.63 -1.37 -14.77
CA LYS A 24 -2.31 -1.98 -16.07
C LYS A 24 -3.09 -3.25 -16.37
N GLY A 25 -4.07 -3.60 -15.53
CA GLY A 25 -4.92 -4.78 -15.73
C GLY A 25 -4.35 -6.08 -15.18
N ILE A 26 -3.20 -6.07 -14.50
CA ILE A 26 -2.66 -7.27 -13.86
C ILE A 26 -3.52 -7.64 -12.66
N ARG A 27 -3.99 -8.89 -12.62
CA ARG A 27 -4.91 -9.42 -11.60
C ARG A 27 -4.39 -10.68 -10.90
N ILE A 28 -3.17 -11.11 -11.22
CA ILE A 28 -2.52 -12.27 -10.62
C ILE A 28 -1.34 -11.79 -9.79
N PHE A 29 -1.42 -11.97 -8.47
CA PHE A 29 -0.41 -11.57 -7.47
C PHE A 29 -0.12 -12.76 -6.57
N LYS A 30 0.48 -13.79 -7.13
CA LYS A 30 0.73 -15.08 -6.47
C LYS A 30 2.17 -15.17 -5.96
N GLY A 31 2.33 -15.64 -4.73
CA GLY A 31 3.64 -16.07 -4.23
C GLY A 31 4.06 -17.38 -4.90
N ILE A 32 5.35 -17.52 -5.18
CA ILE A 32 5.93 -18.72 -5.77
C ILE A 32 6.62 -19.49 -4.64
N ASN A 33 6.12 -20.68 -4.30
CA ASN A 33 6.60 -21.47 -3.17
C ASN A 33 8.05 -21.94 -3.33
N ASP A 34 8.47 -22.16 -4.58
CA ASP A 34 9.81 -22.69 -4.90
C ASP A 34 10.91 -21.63 -4.84
N PHE A 35 10.53 -20.35 -4.77
CA PHE A 35 11.45 -19.23 -4.67
C PHE A 35 11.28 -18.51 -3.35
N LYS A 36 12.23 -18.75 -2.43
CA LYS A 36 12.23 -18.10 -1.11
C LYS A 36 13.24 -16.96 -1.08
N VAL A 37 12.78 -15.78 -0.73
CA VAL A 37 13.64 -14.62 -0.47
C VAL A 37 13.69 -14.36 1.02
N TYR A 38 14.87 -14.40 1.62
CA TYR A 38 15.06 -14.09 3.02
C TYR A 38 15.24 -12.57 3.20
N HIS A 39 14.30 -11.96 3.90
CA HIS A 39 14.36 -10.53 4.20
C HIS A 39 14.98 -10.31 5.58
N PHE A 40 16.28 -9.99 5.63
CA PHE A 40 16.97 -9.64 6.87
C PHE A 40 16.63 -8.21 7.27
N SER A 41 15.57 -8.03 8.04
CA SER A 41 15.19 -6.71 8.52
C SER A 41 16.12 -6.27 9.66
N SER A 42 16.96 -5.26 9.38
CA SER A 42 17.83 -4.65 10.38
C SER A 42 17.02 -3.97 11.49
N THR A 43 17.16 -4.48 12.73
CA THR A 43 16.48 -3.93 13.92
C THR A 43 17.02 -2.54 14.31
N THR A 44 18.29 -2.27 14.04
CA THR A 44 18.95 -0.97 14.28
C THR A 44 18.41 0.14 13.38
N THR A 45 18.09 -0.17 12.15
CA THR A 45 17.53 0.77 11.19
C THR A 45 16.07 1.12 11.54
N ARG A 46 15.32 0.18 12.14
CA ARG A 46 13.90 0.40 12.51
C ARG A 46 13.71 1.51 13.55
N LYS A 47 14.59 1.66 14.53
CA LYS A 47 14.50 2.70 15.58
C LYS A 47 14.72 4.11 15.02
N LYS A 48 15.57 4.27 13.99
CA LYS A 48 15.86 5.57 13.33
C LYS A 48 14.88 5.95 12.22
N ILE A 49 14.02 5.02 11.77
CA ILE A 49 13.20 5.15 10.55
C ILE A 49 11.75 5.58 10.84
N ASN A 50 11.29 5.71 12.08
CA ASN A 50 9.89 6.02 12.37
C ASN A 50 9.36 7.24 11.59
N PHE A 51 10.13 8.30 11.43
CA PHE A 51 9.75 9.48 10.66
C PHE A 51 9.73 9.21 9.14
N LYS A 52 10.74 8.50 8.61
CA LYS A 52 10.82 8.13 7.18
C LYS A 52 9.75 7.11 6.78
N ARG A 53 9.37 6.21 7.72
CA ARG A 53 8.29 5.24 7.52
C ARG A 53 6.95 5.92 7.29
N ASN A 54 6.63 6.89 8.10
CA ASN A 54 5.41 7.69 7.96
C ASN A 54 5.37 8.45 6.63
N LYS A 55 6.53 8.91 6.12
CA LYS A 55 6.62 9.60 4.84
C LYS A 55 6.18 8.73 3.66
N GLY A 56 6.59 7.46 3.60
CA GLY A 56 6.18 6.54 2.52
C GLY A 56 4.67 6.27 2.53
N ASP A 57 4.08 6.07 3.72
CA ASP A 57 2.63 5.90 3.86
C ASP A 57 1.86 7.16 3.42
N ILE A 58 2.35 8.34 3.78
CA ILE A 58 1.77 9.63 3.37
C ILE A 58 1.89 9.80 1.85
N THR A 59 3.06 9.51 1.28
CA THR A 59 3.29 9.56 -0.17
C THR A 59 2.31 8.66 -0.91
N PHE A 60 2.13 7.43 -0.43
CA PHE A 60 1.17 6.49 -1.02
C PHE A 60 -0.27 7.03 -0.98
N ILE A 61 -0.70 7.54 0.18
CA ILE A 61 -2.04 8.11 0.35
C ILE A 61 -2.25 9.31 -0.58
N LYS A 62 -1.27 10.22 -0.68
CA LYS A 62 -1.35 11.40 -1.58
C LYS A 62 -1.43 11.00 -3.04
N LYS A 63 -0.71 9.97 -3.45
CA LYS A 63 -0.66 9.50 -4.83
C LYS A 63 -1.93 8.77 -5.26
N TRP A 64 -2.46 7.88 -4.39
CA TRP A 64 -3.52 6.94 -4.75
C TRP A 64 -4.88 7.27 -4.11
N GLY A 65 -4.95 8.25 -3.20
CA GLY A 65 -6.19 8.67 -2.54
C GLY A 65 -6.70 7.74 -1.44
N PHE A 66 -5.95 6.70 -1.10
CA PHE A 66 -6.23 5.76 -0.01
C PHE A 66 -4.95 5.13 0.54
N SER A 67 -5.02 4.47 1.70
CA SER A 67 -3.85 3.87 2.33
C SER A 67 -3.43 2.56 1.65
N HIS A 68 -2.14 2.19 1.77
CA HIS A 68 -1.67 0.89 1.29
C HIS A 68 -2.37 -0.29 2.00
N LYS A 69 -2.85 -0.09 3.25
CA LYS A 69 -3.65 -1.09 3.97
C LYS A 69 -5.01 -1.30 3.33
N PHE A 70 -5.65 -0.21 2.88
CA PHE A 70 -6.90 -0.25 2.12
C PHE A 70 -6.71 -1.03 0.81
N PHE A 71 -5.65 -0.72 0.06
CA PHE A 71 -5.30 -1.44 -1.16
C PHE A 71 -5.13 -2.95 -0.91
N LYS A 72 -4.32 -3.33 0.09
CA LYS A 72 -4.12 -4.74 0.46
C LYS A 72 -5.42 -5.45 0.83
N LYS A 73 -6.32 -4.76 1.56
CA LYS A 73 -7.59 -5.34 2.02
C LYS A 73 -8.56 -5.57 0.86
N TYR A 74 -8.81 -4.56 0.05
CA TYR A 74 -9.89 -4.57 -0.92
C TYR A 74 -9.49 -5.04 -2.32
N TYR A 75 -8.29 -4.69 -2.75
CA TYR A 75 -7.79 -5.05 -4.07
C TYR A 75 -7.03 -6.39 -4.06
N LEU A 76 -6.04 -6.52 -3.18
CA LEU A 76 -5.23 -7.73 -3.12
C LEU A 76 -5.83 -8.84 -2.24
N ARG A 77 -6.88 -8.54 -1.46
CA ARG A 77 -7.57 -9.50 -0.57
C ARG A 77 -6.63 -10.29 0.33
N SER A 78 -5.59 -9.62 0.87
CA SER A 78 -4.43 -10.23 1.53
C SER A 78 -4.71 -11.07 2.78
N LYS A 79 -5.95 -11.15 3.25
CA LYS A 79 -6.38 -11.95 4.41
C LYS A 79 -7.47 -12.96 4.09
N SER A 80 -7.80 -13.13 2.83
CA SER A 80 -8.78 -14.11 2.36
C SER A 80 -8.10 -15.19 1.51
N LEU A 81 -8.82 -16.27 1.25
CA LEU A 81 -8.37 -17.29 0.33
C LEU A 81 -8.06 -16.64 -1.03
N TYR A 82 -6.86 -16.89 -1.53
CA TYR A 82 -6.46 -16.37 -2.83
C TYR A 82 -7.16 -17.14 -3.95
N ILE A 83 -8.00 -16.44 -4.68
CA ILE A 83 -8.67 -16.97 -5.87
C ILE A 83 -8.30 -16.06 -7.05
N GLU A 84 -7.63 -16.61 -8.02
CA GLU A 84 -7.18 -15.88 -9.20
C GLU A 84 -8.14 -16.06 -10.41
N PRO A 85 -8.19 -15.09 -11.31
CA PRO A 85 -7.64 -13.74 -11.17
C PRO A 85 -8.42 -12.91 -10.14
N LEU A 86 -7.75 -11.97 -9.47
CA LEU A 86 -8.41 -11.07 -8.56
C LEU A 86 -9.43 -10.19 -9.29
N LYS A 87 -10.62 -10.08 -8.73
CA LYS A 87 -11.69 -9.22 -9.26
C LYS A 87 -11.61 -7.82 -8.67
N GLU A 88 -12.25 -6.87 -9.36
CA GLU A 88 -12.45 -5.53 -8.81
C GLU A 88 -13.08 -5.59 -7.41
N PRO A 89 -12.72 -4.64 -6.51
CA PRO A 89 -13.29 -4.61 -5.17
C PRO A 89 -14.81 -4.48 -5.17
N ASP A 90 -15.47 -5.26 -4.32
CA ASP A 90 -16.90 -5.07 -4.04
C ASP A 90 -17.08 -3.75 -3.28
N LYS A 91 -17.72 -2.78 -3.92
CA LYS A 91 -17.96 -1.44 -3.38
C LYS A 91 -19.18 -1.44 -2.46
N ASN A 92 -19.11 -2.22 -1.38
CA ASN A 92 -20.14 -2.29 -0.35
C ASN A 92 -20.01 -1.16 0.69
N LEU A 93 -20.90 -1.12 1.67
CA LEU A 93 -20.91 -0.10 2.73
C LEU A 93 -19.58 -0.04 3.49
N PHE A 94 -18.96 -1.17 3.80
CA PHE A 94 -17.66 -1.23 4.49
C PHE A 94 -16.52 -0.68 3.65
N TYR A 95 -16.54 -0.90 2.33
CA TYR A 95 -15.58 -0.31 1.41
C TYR A 95 -15.65 1.21 1.46
N TYR A 96 -16.84 1.79 1.36
CA TYR A 96 -17.00 3.25 1.39
C TYR A 96 -16.70 3.85 2.75
N PHE A 97 -17.02 3.16 3.83
CA PHE A 97 -16.68 3.58 5.19
C PHE A 97 -15.16 3.63 5.39
N ASP A 98 -14.44 2.57 5.02
CA ASP A 98 -12.98 2.55 5.13
C ASP A 98 -12.31 3.58 4.20
N LEU A 99 -12.88 3.81 3.01
CA LEU A 99 -12.42 4.85 2.10
C LEU A 99 -12.60 6.24 2.69
N PHE A 100 -13.74 6.49 3.31
CA PHE A 100 -14.02 7.75 4.03
C PHE A 100 -13.02 7.98 5.17
N LEU A 101 -12.74 6.96 5.97
CA LEU A 101 -11.72 7.06 7.02
C LEU A 101 -10.32 7.34 6.45
N CYS A 102 -9.97 6.77 5.30
CA CYS A 102 -8.73 7.11 4.60
C CYS A 102 -8.69 8.59 4.19
N LYS A 103 -9.79 9.12 3.65
CA LYS A 103 -9.88 10.54 3.25
C LYS A 103 -9.79 11.49 4.45
N LEU A 104 -10.44 11.17 5.56
CA LEU A 104 -10.29 11.95 6.80
C LEU A 104 -8.83 12.01 7.26
N LYS A 105 -8.12 10.89 7.21
CA LYS A 105 -6.67 10.87 7.52
C LYS A 105 -5.85 11.76 6.59
N ILE A 106 -6.18 11.82 5.31
CA ILE A 106 -5.49 12.68 4.35
C ILE A 106 -5.68 14.15 4.76
N ILE A 107 -6.91 14.56 5.04
CA ILE A 107 -7.25 15.94 5.44
C ILE A 107 -6.47 16.32 6.70
N PHE A 108 -6.48 15.43 7.72
CA PHE A 108 -5.77 15.65 8.96
C PHE A 108 -4.24 15.77 8.75
N LEU A 109 -3.66 14.91 7.92
CA LEU A 109 -2.23 14.95 7.60
C LEU A 109 -1.83 16.21 6.83
N ILE A 110 -2.68 16.68 5.90
CA ILE A 110 -2.45 17.94 5.18
C ILE A 110 -2.49 19.13 6.15
N PHE A 111 -3.43 19.11 7.10
CA PHE A 111 -3.52 20.16 8.12
C PHE A 111 -2.30 20.22 9.03
N LEU A 112 -1.79 19.05 9.46
CA LEU A 112 -0.58 18.97 10.30
C LEU A 112 0.70 19.37 9.56
N THR A 113 0.79 19.14 8.25
CA THR A 113 1.99 19.46 7.45
C THR A 113 2.03 20.91 6.98
N ARG A 114 0.97 21.69 7.18
CA ARG A 114 0.92 23.14 6.90
C ARG A 114 1.34 24.03 8.09
N ARG A 115 1.64 23.44 9.22
CA ARG A 115 2.27 24.11 10.37
C ARG A 115 3.77 23.82 10.39
#